data_06512c7fa64059abd15ff59579864af9
#
_entry.id   06512c7fa64059abd15ff59579864af9
#
_cell.length_a   1.000
_cell.length_b   1.000
_cell.length_c   1.000
_cell.angle_alpha   90.00
_cell.angle_beta   90.00
_cell.angle_gamma   90.00
#
_symmetry.space_group_name_H-M   'P 1'
#
loop_
_entity.id
_entity.type
_entity.pdbx_description
1 polymer ?
#
loop_
_entity_poly.entity_id
_entity_poly.type
_entity_poly.pdbx_seq_one_letter_code
_entity_poly.pdbx_strand_id
1 'polypeptide(L)'
;MIIPSSTILTTRCLNRVFDNTTATYKYYWFLGILELFVKQGKTRISMREMAISMIANAWYPVNYFRLSFGKSESLYDAILALQKERQIPINISVRELTDWLHQWMDEPSMRKQFQFLQQNVPYRFLRPWIDTNDNPEMMARSQTFENGCLYKLEKKEGMLWVEINPAWTTYLKENYDILSAFAYWGLANFLQVRNPNVPSIPTKLIKQEERSPLTEQRKYWNFAMNKGLEVKCLYTDVLLEPGHYALDHFMPWSFVSHDLLWNLMPADASVNSSKGNKLPDLDTYLRGLAKNHQSAINIHLAAGRSPKLLEDYLALGHSPQDIAMMDESHLFDCFYHTFMPIHQIALNMGFESWKYKRL
;
A
#
# COMPACT_ATOMS: atom_id res chain seq x y z
N MET A 1 11.55 1.08 -16.72
CA MET A 1 10.93 2.40 -17.08
C MET A 1 12.05 3.37 -17.37
N ILE A 2 11.93 4.18 -18.40
CA ILE A 2 12.93 5.17 -18.79
C ILE A 2 12.34 6.56 -18.51
N ILE A 3 13.10 7.42 -17.81
CA ILE A 3 12.70 8.80 -17.54
C ILE A 3 12.93 9.70 -18.77
N PRO A 4 12.27 10.86 -18.88
CA PRO A 4 12.46 11.80 -19.99
C PRO A 4 13.94 12.18 -20.17
N SER A 5 14.39 12.26 -21.41
CA SER A 5 15.76 12.72 -21.72
C SER A 5 15.85 14.23 -21.60
N SER A 6 17.06 14.73 -21.36
CA SER A 6 17.39 16.15 -21.41
C SER A 6 18.66 16.34 -22.24
N THR A 7 18.72 17.43 -22.99
CA THR A 7 19.92 17.82 -23.74
C THR A 7 20.97 18.51 -22.87
N ILE A 8 20.56 18.96 -21.66
CA ILE A 8 21.41 19.75 -20.76
C ILE A 8 21.87 18.92 -19.55
N LEU A 9 21.03 17.95 -19.10
CA LEU A 9 21.26 17.20 -17.88
C LEU A 9 21.69 15.78 -18.17
N THR A 10 22.50 15.22 -17.27
CA THR A 10 22.92 13.80 -17.30
C THR A 10 21.81 12.90 -16.76
N THR A 11 20.61 12.92 -17.40
CA THR A 11 19.46 12.13 -16.99
C THR A 11 19.73 10.63 -16.97
N ARG A 12 20.75 10.15 -17.73
CA ARG A 12 21.22 8.77 -17.69
C ARG A 12 21.65 8.35 -16.27
N CYS A 13 22.31 9.26 -15.51
CA CYS A 13 22.69 8.97 -14.13
C CYS A 13 21.48 8.84 -13.22
N LEU A 14 20.50 9.74 -13.36
CA LEU A 14 19.24 9.65 -12.60
C LEU A 14 18.47 8.36 -12.92
N ASN A 15 18.46 7.91 -14.16
CA ASN A 15 17.82 6.67 -14.57
C ASN A 15 18.43 5.41 -13.91
N ARG A 16 19.70 5.49 -13.48
CA ARG A 16 20.46 4.41 -12.86
C ARG A 16 20.48 4.40 -11.32
N VAL A 17 19.84 5.36 -10.67
CA VAL A 17 19.89 5.46 -9.19
C VAL A 17 19.36 4.22 -8.48
N PHE A 18 18.48 3.45 -9.13
CA PHE A 18 17.87 2.24 -8.60
C PHE A 18 18.51 0.92 -9.08
N ASP A 19 19.54 0.96 -9.95
CA ASP A 19 20.16 -0.25 -10.52
C ASP A 19 20.71 -1.20 -9.44
N ASN A 20 21.27 -0.66 -8.36
CA ASN A 20 21.84 -1.42 -7.25
C ASN A 20 21.13 -1.06 -5.95
N THR A 21 19.93 -1.62 -5.74
CA THR A 21 19.10 -1.35 -4.58
C THR A 21 18.94 -2.60 -3.72
N THR A 22 19.44 -2.53 -2.49
CA THR A 22 19.35 -3.62 -1.49
C THR A 22 18.26 -3.38 -0.45
N ALA A 23 17.77 -2.14 -0.34
CA ALA A 23 16.78 -1.68 0.63
C ALA A 23 15.89 -0.59 0.02
N THR A 24 14.76 -0.28 0.67
CA THR A 24 13.77 0.68 0.14
C THR A 24 14.21 2.14 0.19
N TYR A 25 15.28 2.46 0.91
CA TYR A 25 15.71 3.83 1.21
C TYR A 25 15.82 4.74 -0.01
N LYS A 26 16.42 4.28 -1.12
CA LYS A 26 16.63 5.12 -2.31
C LYS A 26 15.31 5.56 -2.94
N TYR A 27 14.28 4.72 -2.89
CA TYR A 27 12.96 5.06 -3.42
C TYR A 27 12.30 6.15 -2.58
N TYR A 28 12.22 5.93 -1.26
CA TYR A 28 11.64 6.92 -0.35
C TYR A 28 12.46 8.21 -0.27
N TRP A 29 13.79 8.12 -0.42
CA TRP A 29 14.67 9.27 -0.54
C TRP A 29 14.33 10.13 -1.75
N PHE A 30 14.18 9.52 -2.92
CA PHE A 30 13.85 10.24 -4.16
C PHE A 30 12.44 10.82 -4.12
N LEU A 31 11.46 10.07 -3.62
CA LEU A 31 10.10 10.57 -3.37
C LEU A 31 10.12 11.76 -2.41
N GLY A 32 10.91 11.71 -1.34
CA GLY A 32 11.10 12.82 -0.41
C GLY A 32 11.72 14.06 -1.06
N ILE A 33 12.73 13.90 -1.93
CA ILE A 33 13.28 15.01 -2.72
C ILE A 33 12.19 15.64 -3.60
N LEU A 34 11.44 14.82 -4.34
CA LEU A 34 10.39 15.31 -5.23
C LEU A 34 9.29 16.06 -4.48
N GLU A 35 8.86 15.53 -3.35
CA GLU A 35 7.85 16.16 -2.50
C GLU A 35 8.34 17.49 -1.93
N LEU A 36 9.49 17.49 -1.24
CA LEU A 36 9.99 18.66 -0.54
C LEU A 36 10.44 19.75 -1.50
N PHE A 37 11.10 19.38 -2.59
CA PHE A 37 11.58 20.36 -3.58
C PHE A 37 10.46 20.85 -4.51
N VAL A 38 9.71 19.94 -5.13
CA VAL A 38 8.73 20.31 -6.17
C VAL A 38 7.44 20.83 -5.56
N LYS A 39 6.86 20.11 -4.57
CA LYS A 39 5.57 20.47 -3.96
C LYS A 39 5.71 21.59 -2.92
N GLN A 40 6.78 21.56 -2.12
CA GLN A 40 6.97 22.52 -1.03
C GLN A 40 7.98 23.64 -1.37
N GLY A 41 8.64 23.60 -2.52
CA GLY A 41 9.55 24.64 -2.99
C GLY A 41 10.89 24.73 -2.26
N LYS A 42 11.29 23.71 -1.50
CA LYS A 42 12.50 23.71 -0.68
C LYS A 42 13.74 23.38 -1.51
N THR A 43 14.58 24.35 -1.78
CA THR A 43 15.86 24.14 -2.48
C THR A 43 16.93 23.54 -1.58
N ARG A 44 16.83 23.76 -0.25
CA ARG A 44 17.69 23.21 0.77
C ARG A 44 16.85 22.42 1.79
N ILE A 45 17.17 21.16 1.95
CA ILE A 45 16.38 20.17 2.73
C ILE A 45 17.25 19.64 3.86
N SER A 46 16.78 19.72 5.08
CA SER A 46 17.41 19.09 6.24
C SER A 46 17.13 17.60 6.30
N MET A 47 18.03 16.83 6.94
CA MET A 47 17.77 15.42 7.21
C MET A 47 16.54 15.17 8.08
N ARG A 48 16.16 16.16 8.91
CA ARG A 48 14.93 16.13 9.69
C ARG A 48 13.70 16.10 8.78
N GLU A 49 13.61 17.02 7.82
CA GLU A 49 12.50 17.08 6.86
C GLU A 49 12.47 15.85 5.96
N MET A 50 13.64 15.42 5.51
CA MET A 50 13.76 14.21 4.70
C MET A 50 13.28 12.97 5.46
N ALA A 51 13.65 12.79 6.72
CA ALA A 51 13.20 11.67 7.55
C ALA A 51 11.68 11.69 7.73
N ILE A 52 11.08 12.85 7.98
CA ILE A 52 9.62 13.01 8.09
C ILE A 52 8.94 12.54 6.80
N SER A 53 9.39 13.04 5.64
CA SER A 53 8.82 12.63 4.36
C SER A 53 8.99 11.13 4.08
N MET A 54 10.18 10.56 4.35
CA MET A 54 10.41 9.12 4.16
C MET A 54 9.52 8.26 5.07
N ILE A 55 9.33 8.65 6.34
CA ILE A 55 8.46 7.93 7.28
C ILE A 55 7.00 8.03 6.83
N ALA A 56 6.53 9.22 6.46
CA ALA A 56 5.16 9.43 6.01
C ALA A 56 4.83 8.61 4.76
N ASN A 57 5.73 8.58 3.77
CA ASN A 57 5.57 7.78 2.55
C ASN A 57 5.61 6.27 2.80
N ALA A 58 6.39 5.80 3.78
CA ALA A 58 6.52 4.38 4.11
C ALA A 58 5.45 3.89 5.10
N TRP A 59 4.70 4.78 5.74
CA TRP A 59 3.78 4.45 6.85
C TRP A 59 2.74 3.40 6.49
N TYR A 60 2.00 3.63 5.39
CA TYR A 60 0.92 2.71 4.99
C TYR A 60 1.44 1.37 4.46
N PRO A 61 2.45 1.33 3.58
CA PRO A 61 3.08 0.08 3.21
C PRO A 61 3.47 -0.78 4.41
N VAL A 62 4.04 -0.17 5.46
CA VAL A 62 4.48 -0.88 6.68
C VAL A 62 3.32 -1.25 7.59
N ASN A 63 2.52 -0.27 8.03
CA ASN A 63 1.56 -0.47 9.13
C ASN A 63 0.17 -0.93 8.68
N TYR A 64 -0.34 -0.35 7.58
CA TYR A 64 -1.70 -0.63 7.12
C TYR A 64 -1.75 -1.84 6.20
N PHE A 65 -0.86 -1.88 5.21
CA PHE A 65 -0.78 -2.99 4.24
C PHE A 65 0.15 -4.12 4.69
N ARG A 66 0.95 -3.91 5.71
CA ARG A 66 1.84 -4.91 6.34
C ARG A 66 2.81 -5.57 5.34
N LEU A 67 3.28 -4.82 4.35
CA LEU A 67 4.23 -5.33 3.36
C LEU A 67 5.59 -5.58 3.99
N SER A 68 6.20 -6.71 3.69
CA SER A 68 7.59 -6.97 4.06
C SER A 68 8.54 -6.14 3.19
N PHE A 69 9.46 -5.42 3.82
CA PHE A 69 10.54 -4.71 3.10
C PHE A 69 11.78 -5.58 2.91
N GLY A 70 11.80 -6.78 3.51
CA GLY A 70 12.92 -7.70 3.52
C GLY A 70 13.61 -7.78 4.87
N LYS A 71 14.61 -8.65 4.97
CA LYS A 71 15.37 -8.83 6.22
C LYS A 71 16.25 -7.61 6.51
N SER A 72 16.31 -7.19 7.77
CA SER A 72 17.20 -6.14 8.27
C SER A 72 16.98 -4.76 7.59
N GLU A 73 15.73 -4.37 7.36
CA GLU A 73 15.38 -3.06 6.83
C GLU A 73 15.10 -2.09 7.99
N SER A 74 16.10 -1.29 8.38
CA SER A 74 16.01 -0.42 9.57
C SER A 74 14.87 0.61 9.50
N LEU A 75 14.46 1.07 8.30
CA LEU A 75 13.32 1.98 8.16
C LEU A 75 12.01 1.28 8.55
N TYR A 76 11.84 0.03 8.10
CA TYR A 76 10.70 -0.79 8.45
C TYR A 76 10.61 -1.01 9.97
N ASP A 77 11.71 -1.46 10.57
CA ASP A 77 11.78 -1.73 12.01
C ASP A 77 11.54 -0.46 12.84
N ALA A 78 12.13 0.68 12.43
CA ALA A 78 11.95 1.94 13.11
C ALA A 78 10.51 2.47 13.03
N ILE A 79 9.82 2.29 11.89
CA ILE A 79 8.42 2.69 11.74
C ILE A 79 7.50 1.80 12.58
N LEU A 80 7.72 0.49 12.63
CA LEU A 80 6.96 -0.41 13.50
C LEU A 80 7.15 -0.07 14.98
N ALA A 81 8.41 0.19 15.40
CA ALA A 81 8.71 0.60 16.76
C ALA A 81 8.00 1.93 17.11
N LEU A 82 8.08 2.92 16.24
CA LEU A 82 7.41 4.21 16.41
C LEU A 82 5.89 4.06 16.57
N GLN A 83 5.27 3.25 15.69
CA GLN A 83 3.83 2.97 15.77
C GLN A 83 3.44 2.39 17.12
N LYS A 84 4.21 1.40 17.60
CA LYS A 84 3.95 0.71 18.87
C LYS A 84 4.20 1.60 20.09
N GLU A 85 5.33 2.32 20.12
CA GLU A 85 5.72 3.18 21.24
C GLU A 85 4.77 4.35 21.43
N ARG A 86 4.33 4.97 20.34
CA ARG A 86 3.43 6.12 20.34
C ARG A 86 1.96 5.77 20.19
N GLN A 87 1.63 4.49 20.02
CA GLN A 87 0.26 3.99 19.81
C GLN A 87 -0.47 4.72 18.67
N ILE A 88 0.25 5.00 17.58
CA ILE A 88 -0.28 5.75 16.43
C ILE A 88 -1.29 4.87 15.69
N PRO A 89 -2.50 5.37 15.36
CA PRO A 89 -3.44 4.62 14.52
C PRO A 89 -2.82 4.24 13.18
N ILE A 90 -2.91 2.98 12.78
CA ILE A 90 -2.32 2.49 11.52
C ILE A 90 -2.90 3.17 10.28
N ASN A 91 -4.13 3.67 10.37
CA ASN A 91 -4.88 4.35 9.31
C ASN A 91 -4.91 5.89 9.49
N ILE A 92 -4.06 6.45 10.35
CA ILE A 92 -3.93 7.91 10.55
C ILE A 92 -3.80 8.64 9.20
N SER A 93 -4.33 9.84 9.06
CA SER A 93 -4.12 10.60 7.82
C SER A 93 -2.64 11.01 7.66
N VAL A 94 -2.19 11.12 6.39
CA VAL A 94 -0.81 11.55 6.09
C VAL A 94 -0.52 12.90 6.74
N ARG A 95 -1.49 13.82 6.71
CA ARG A 95 -1.37 15.15 7.29
C ARG A 95 -1.15 15.10 8.80
N GLU A 96 -2.02 14.41 9.53
CA GLU A 96 -1.90 14.28 11.00
C GLU A 96 -0.58 13.59 11.39
N LEU A 97 -0.21 12.52 10.67
CA LEU A 97 1.07 11.86 10.92
C LEU A 97 2.25 12.81 10.72
N THR A 98 2.24 13.59 9.64
CA THR A 98 3.29 14.57 9.34
C THR A 98 3.36 15.65 10.42
N ASP A 99 2.20 16.17 10.88
CA ASP A 99 2.13 17.16 11.95
C ASP A 99 2.71 16.60 13.26
N TRP A 100 2.41 15.35 13.62
CA TRP A 100 2.99 14.69 14.80
C TRP A 100 4.49 14.45 14.64
N LEU A 101 4.95 13.99 13.48
CA LEU A 101 6.37 13.81 13.21
C LEU A 101 7.14 15.13 13.32
N HIS A 102 6.57 16.25 12.87
CA HIS A 102 7.18 17.57 13.05
C HIS A 102 7.35 17.97 14.52
N GLN A 103 6.43 17.57 15.41
CA GLN A 103 6.54 17.83 16.83
C GLN A 103 7.60 16.94 17.51
N TRP A 104 7.64 15.65 17.14
CA TRP A 104 8.49 14.67 17.84
C TRP A 104 9.91 14.55 17.30
N MET A 105 10.17 14.90 16.04
CA MET A 105 11.47 14.68 15.41
C MET A 105 12.63 15.44 16.10
N ASP A 106 12.32 16.46 16.92
CA ASP A 106 13.31 17.18 17.69
C ASP A 106 13.67 16.50 19.03
N GLU A 107 12.91 15.49 19.44
CA GLU A 107 13.23 14.70 20.63
C GLU A 107 14.51 13.88 20.43
N PRO A 108 15.40 13.78 21.44
CA PRO A 108 16.64 12.99 21.32
C PRO A 108 16.42 11.51 20.96
N SER A 109 15.35 10.91 21.47
CA SER A 109 14.95 9.53 21.16
C SER A 109 14.66 9.33 19.68
N MET A 110 13.85 10.22 19.08
CA MET A 110 13.49 10.20 17.67
C MET A 110 14.70 10.45 16.77
N ARG A 111 15.54 11.43 17.12
CA ARG A 111 16.80 11.68 16.38
C ARG A 111 17.69 10.44 16.36
N LYS A 112 17.85 9.77 17.49
CA LYS A 112 18.62 8.54 17.60
C LYS A 112 18.00 7.40 16.79
N GLN A 113 16.68 7.22 16.86
CA GLN A 113 15.95 6.16 16.16
C GLN A 113 16.08 6.26 14.63
N PHE A 114 16.09 7.49 14.08
CA PHE A 114 16.18 7.72 12.62
C PHE A 114 17.55 8.22 12.14
N GLN A 115 18.57 8.23 13.00
CA GLN A 115 19.92 8.69 12.66
C GLN A 115 20.56 7.89 11.49
N PHE A 116 20.21 6.61 11.34
CA PHE A 116 20.75 5.75 10.27
C PHE A 116 20.43 6.27 8.86
N LEU A 117 19.35 7.04 8.68
CA LEU A 117 18.96 7.58 7.38
C LEU A 117 20.02 8.53 6.79
N GLN A 118 20.77 9.24 7.62
CA GLN A 118 21.85 10.15 7.16
C GLN A 118 23.18 9.47 6.88
N GLN A 119 23.34 8.17 7.23
CA GLN A 119 24.65 7.50 7.15
C GLN A 119 24.98 7.00 5.74
N ASN A 120 24.00 6.57 4.97
CA ASN A 120 24.24 5.86 3.73
C ASN A 120 23.49 6.44 2.52
N VAL A 121 22.16 6.59 2.61
CA VAL A 121 21.34 6.87 1.44
C VAL A 121 21.68 8.21 0.76
N PRO A 122 21.99 9.30 1.47
CA PRO A 122 22.33 10.57 0.83
C PRO A 122 23.55 10.46 -0.09
N TYR A 123 24.53 9.65 0.31
CA TYR A 123 25.76 9.44 -0.43
C TYR A 123 25.58 8.41 -1.55
N ARG A 124 24.96 7.27 -1.24
CA ARG A 124 24.78 6.18 -2.21
C ARG A 124 23.82 6.53 -3.36
N PHE A 125 22.96 7.51 -3.17
CA PHE A 125 22.09 7.99 -4.23
C PHE A 125 22.86 8.75 -5.30
N LEU A 126 23.96 9.44 -4.93
CA LEU A 126 24.81 10.20 -5.86
C LEU A 126 25.80 9.35 -6.65
N ARG A 127 25.98 8.07 -6.34
CA ARG A 127 26.96 7.19 -7.00
C ARG A 127 26.89 7.14 -8.53
N PRO A 128 25.72 7.23 -9.18
CA PRO A 128 25.68 7.26 -10.64
C PRO A 128 26.41 8.45 -11.27
N TRP A 129 26.57 9.56 -10.52
CA TRP A 129 27.32 10.74 -10.96
C TRP A 129 28.75 10.76 -10.43
N ILE A 130 28.95 10.35 -9.20
CA ILE A 130 30.22 10.43 -8.49
C ILE A 130 30.61 9.02 -8.04
N ASP A 131 31.54 8.42 -8.74
CA ASP A 131 31.98 7.05 -8.48
C ASP A 131 32.97 7.02 -7.32
N THR A 132 32.44 6.90 -6.10
CA THR A 132 33.20 6.67 -4.86
C THR A 132 32.34 5.94 -3.83
N ASN A 133 32.99 5.20 -2.94
CA ASN A 133 32.38 4.59 -1.77
C ASN A 133 32.68 5.35 -0.47
N ASP A 134 33.55 6.35 -0.53
CA ASP A 134 33.94 7.18 0.61
C ASP A 134 32.97 8.34 0.77
N ASN A 135 32.32 8.43 1.94
CA ASN A 135 31.31 9.46 2.21
C ASN A 135 31.92 10.87 2.32
N PRO A 136 33.07 11.10 2.97
CA PRO A 136 33.79 12.38 2.93
C PRO A 136 34.13 12.84 1.52
N GLU A 137 34.67 11.94 0.69
CA GLU A 137 35.00 12.24 -0.72
C GLU A 137 33.73 12.59 -1.51
N MET A 138 32.64 11.80 -1.35
CA MET A 138 31.35 12.08 -1.98
C MET A 138 30.84 13.49 -1.63
N MET A 139 30.91 13.85 -0.35
CA MET A 139 30.52 15.18 0.13
C MET A 139 31.38 16.27 -0.52
N ALA A 140 32.69 16.12 -0.52
CA ALA A 140 33.62 17.11 -1.11
C ALA A 140 33.35 17.32 -2.61
N ARG A 141 33.23 16.23 -3.37
CA ARG A 141 33.01 16.26 -4.83
C ARG A 141 31.61 16.79 -5.19
N SER A 142 30.62 16.60 -4.33
CA SER A 142 29.28 17.12 -4.53
C SER A 142 29.21 18.65 -4.47
N GLN A 143 30.16 19.34 -3.79
CA GLN A 143 30.16 20.80 -3.62
C GLN A 143 30.17 21.57 -4.96
N THR A 144 30.83 21.02 -5.97
CA THR A 144 30.91 21.60 -7.32
C THR A 144 29.84 21.05 -8.26
N PHE A 145 28.90 20.27 -7.76
CA PHE A 145 27.94 19.51 -8.57
C PHE A 145 28.62 18.65 -9.64
N GLU A 146 29.68 17.95 -9.26
CA GLU A 146 30.46 17.15 -10.17
C GLU A 146 29.58 16.25 -11.06
N ASN A 147 29.91 16.20 -12.35
CA ASN A 147 29.13 15.52 -13.40
C ASN A 147 27.65 15.91 -13.46
N GLY A 148 27.31 17.12 -12.97
CA GLY A 148 25.93 17.59 -12.91
C GLY A 148 25.06 16.80 -11.92
N CYS A 149 25.62 16.35 -10.80
CA CYS A 149 24.86 15.57 -9.81
C CYS A 149 23.64 16.31 -9.27
N LEU A 150 22.67 15.55 -8.80
CA LEU A 150 21.33 16.06 -8.46
C LEU A 150 21.34 17.06 -7.29
N TYR A 151 22.24 16.87 -6.33
CA TYR A 151 22.35 17.71 -5.16
C TYR A 151 23.77 17.69 -4.58
N LYS A 152 24.08 18.68 -3.76
CA LYS A 152 25.27 18.64 -2.89
C LYS A 152 24.89 18.35 -1.45
N LEU A 153 25.86 17.83 -0.69
CA LEU A 153 25.74 17.46 0.71
C LEU A 153 26.53 18.44 1.56
N GLU A 154 25.92 19.03 2.55
CA GLU A 154 26.57 19.94 3.50
C GLU A 154 26.30 19.48 4.94
N LYS A 155 27.33 19.45 5.78
CA LYS A 155 27.16 19.20 7.20
C LYS A 155 27.28 20.51 7.98
N LYS A 156 26.19 20.92 8.64
CA LYS A 156 26.14 22.14 9.43
C LYS A 156 25.54 21.81 10.80
N GLU A 157 26.22 22.25 11.86
CA GLU A 157 25.76 22.07 13.26
C GLU A 157 25.44 20.59 13.61
N GLY A 158 26.25 19.66 13.07
CA GLY A 158 26.05 18.22 13.28
C GLY A 158 24.94 17.59 12.43
N MET A 159 24.17 18.36 11.67
CA MET A 159 23.10 17.92 10.80
C MET A 159 23.53 17.93 9.33
N LEU A 160 23.15 16.89 8.59
CA LEU A 160 23.36 16.82 7.15
C LEU A 160 22.23 17.56 6.43
N TRP A 161 22.59 18.31 5.41
CA TRP A 161 21.70 19.03 4.52
C TRP A 161 21.92 18.61 3.07
N VAL A 162 20.85 18.64 2.31
CA VAL A 162 20.81 18.40 0.87
C VAL A 162 20.43 19.71 0.18
N GLU A 163 21.24 20.20 -0.74
CA GLU A 163 20.91 21.37 -1.55
C GLU A 163 20.80 20.94 -3.02
N ILE A 164 19.61 21.15 -3.58
CA ILE A 164 19.31 20.72 -4.96
C ILE A 164 20.12 21.56 -5.95
N ASN A 165 20.72 20.89 -6.92
CA ASN A 165 21.42 21.55 -8.00
C ASN A 165 20.43 22.38 -8.84
N PRO A 166 20.65 23.72 -8.94
CA PRO A 166 19.75 24.61 -9.68
C PRO A 166 19.49 24.17 -11.14
N ALA A 167 20.45 23.51 -11.77
CA ALA A 167 20.30 23.01 -13.13
C ALA A 167 19.15 21.99 -13.28
N TRP A 168 18.79 21.26 -12.21
CA TRP A 168 17.71 20.28 -12.22
C TRP A 168 16.33 20.89 -11.96
N THR A 169 16.23 22.18 -11.59
CA THR A 169 14.98 22.79 -11.11
C THR A 169 13.82 22.62 -12.10
N THR A 170 14.01 23.05 -13.34
CA THR A 170 12.97 22.97 -14.38
C THR A 170 12.63 21.54 -14.70
N TYR A 171 13.64 20.69 -14.88
CA TYR A 171 13.44 19.29 -15.21
C TYR A 171 12.62 18.53 -14.14
N LEU A 172 12.95 18.71 -12.85
CA LEU A 172 12.24 18.05 -11.75
C LEU A 172 10.79 18.51 -11.65
N LYS A 173 10.53 19.81 -11.86
CA LYS A 173 9.17 20.37 -11.81
C LYS A 173 8.32 19.91 -12.97
N GLU A 174 8.84 19.98 -14.20
CA GLU A 174 8.09 19.59 -15.41
C GLU A 174 7.83 18.08 -15.50
N ASN A 175 8.71 17.28 -14.92
CA ASN A 175 8.62 15.82 -14.99
C ASN A 175 8.20 15.15 -13.65
N TYR A 176 7.64 15.92 -12.72
CA TYR A 176 7.31 15.44 -11.37
C TYR A 176 6.51 14.12 -11.37
N ASP A 177 5.44 14.05 -12.16
CA ASP A 177 4.56 12.87 -12.17
C ASP A 177 5.27 11.64 -12.75
N ILE A 178 6.04 11.80 -13.82
CA ILE A 178 6.81 10.71 -14.43
C ILE A 178 7.94 10.24 -13.51
N LEU A 179 8.63 11.16 -12.84
CA LEU A 179 9.69 10.83 -11.90
C LEU A 179 9.15 10.14 -10.64
N SER A 180 7.99 10.58 -10.15
CA SER A 180 7.28 9.92 -9.06
C SER A 180 6.84 8.51 -9.48
N ALA A 181 6.25 8.36 -10.66
CA ALA A 181 5.89 7.05 -11.21
C ALA A 181 7.10 6.14 -11.38
N PHE A 182 8.25 6.66 -11.80
CA PHE A 182 9.51 5.92 -11.90
C PHE A 182 9.97 5.37 -10.54
N ALA A 183 9.89 6.20 -9.48
CA ALA A 183 10.24 5.77 -8.13
C ALA A 183 9.27 4.72 -7.60
N TYR A 184 7.95 4.93 -7.76
CA TYR A 184 6.92 3.97 -7.32
C TYR A 184 6.97 2.66 -8.11
N TRP A 185 7.25 2.69 -9.40
CA TRP A 185 7.44 1.48 -10.20
C TRP A 185 8.64 0.65 -9.71
N GLY A 186 9.77 1.33 -9.46
CA GLY A 186 10.94 0.68 -8.88
C GLY A 186 10.65 0.06 -7.50
N LEU A 187 9.97 0.81 -6.63
CA LEU A 187 9.56 0.35 -5.30
C LEU A 187 8.58 -0.82 -5.37
N ALA A 188 7.59 -0.77 -6.29
CA ALA A 188 6.63 -1.85 -6.50
C ALA A 188 7.33 -3.16 -6.86
N ASN A 189 8.24 -3.11 -7.84
CA ASN A 189 9.00 -4.29 -8.25
C ASN A 189 9.91 -4.81 -7.11
N PHE A 190 10.56 -3.92 -6.39
CA PHE A 190 11.39 -4.27 -5.24
C PHE A 190 10.60 -4.99 -4.14
N LEU A 191 9.42 -4.47 -3.81
CA LEU A 191 8.54 -5.05 -2.80
C LEU A 191 7.84 -6.32 -3.31
N GLN A 192 7.49 -6.42 -4.61
CA GLN A 192 6.87 -7.62 -5.17
C GLN A 192 7.74 -8.86 -4.99
N VAL A 193 9.06 -8.74 -5.18
CA VAL A 193 10.01 -9.85 -4.95
C VAL A 193 10.00 -10.31 -3.48
N ARG A 194 9.72 -9.41 -2.55
CA ARG A 194 9.68 -9.68 -1.10
C ARG A 194 8.30 -10.10 -0.59
N ASN A 195 7.30 -9.88 -1.40
CA ASN A 195 5.90 -10.19 -1.14
C ASN A 195 5.29 -10.93 -2.36
N PRO A 196 5.85 -12.08 -2.78
CA PRO A 196 5.54 -12.68 -4.08
C PRO A 196 4.07 -13.04 -4.25
N ASN A 197 3.39 -13.40 -3.16
CA ASN A 197 1.99 -13.84 -3.17
C ASN A 197 1.00 -12.79 -2.64
N VAL A 198 1.47 -11.57 -2.37
CA VAL A 198 0.59 -10.47 -1.94
C VAL A 198 0.02 -9.78 -3.17
N PRO A 199 -1.33 -9.70 -3.29
CA PRO A 199 -1.94 -9.09 -4.45
C PRO A 199 -1.75 -7.57 -4.49
N SER A 200 -1.73 -7.00 -5.69
CA SER A 200 -1.85 -5.56 -5.93
C SER A 200 -0.82 -4.70 -5.18
N ILE A 201 0.46 -5.06 -5.18
CA ILE A 201 1.52 -4.27 -4.53
C ILE A 201 1.49 -2.79 -4.95
N PRO A 202 1.32 -2.42 -6.25
CA PRO A 202 1.30 -1.01 -6.65
C PRO A 202 0.25 -0.17 -5.92
N THR A 203 -0.94 -0.73 -5.67
CA THR A 203 -2.05 -0.03 -4.98
C THR A 203 -1.82 0.11 -3.47
N LYS A 204 -0.83 -0.61 -2.91
CA LYS A 204 -0.46 -0.59 -1.49
C LYS A 204 0.66 0.41 -1.16
N LEU A 205 1.21 1.07 -2.16
CA LEU A 205 2.31 2.03 -1.96
C LEU A 205 1.80 3.40 -1.53
N ILE A 206 0.59 3.75 -1.94
CA ILE A 206 -0.05 5.03 -1.64
C ILE A 206 -1.44 4.74 -1.07
N LYS A 207 -1.76 5.31 0.09
CA LYS A 207 -3.13 5.25 0.62
C LYS A 207 -4.05 6.05 -0.30
N GLN A 208 -5.10 5.42 -0.77
CA GLN A 208 -6.20 6.13 -1.40
C GLN A 208 -6.97 6.88 -0.30
N GLU A 209 -7.10 8.19 -0.44
CA GLU A 209 -7.85 9.03 0.52
C GLU A 209 -9.33 8.68 0.51
N GLU A 210 -9.88 8.42 -0.67
CA GLU A 210 -11.25 7.98 -0.86
C GLU A 210 -11.29 6.66 -1.63
N ARG A 211 -12.06 5.71 -1.11
CA ARG A 211 -12.37 4.47 -1.83
C ARG A 211 -13.49 4.71 -2.82
N SER A 212 -13.45 4.04 -3.95
CA SER A 212 -14.58 4.03 -4.88
C SER A 212 -15.84 3.54 -4.17
N PRO A 213 -16.98 4.19 -4.36
CA PRO A 213 -18.22 3.74 -3.75
C PRO A 213 -18.62 2.37 -4.33
N LEU A 214 -19.02 1.45 -3.46
CA LEU A 214 -19.47 0.10 -3.85
C LEU A 214 -20.91 0.10 -4.40
N THR A 215 -21.23 1.09 -5.23
CA THR A 215 -22.61 1.33 -5.72
C THR A 215 -23.11 0.17 -6.58
N GLU A 216 -22.29 -0.32 -7.49
CA GLU A 216 -22.70 -1.41 -8.40
C GLU A 216 -22.81 -2.75 -7.66
N GLN A 217 -21.90 -3.02 -6.72
CA GLN A 217 -21.97 -4.21 -5.86
C GLN A 217 -23.22 -4.16 -4.95
N ARG A 218 -23.57 -2.98 -4.45
CA ARG A 218 -24.80 -2.80 -3.68
C ARG A 218 -26.05 -2.99 -4.53
N LYS A 219 -26.06 -2.51 -5.78
CA LYS A 219 -27.18 -2.76 -6.73
C LYS A 219 -27.32 -4.24 -7.03
N TYR A 220 -26.22 -4.96 -7.16
CA TYR A 220 -26.22 -6.41 -7.38
C TYR A 220 -26.93 -7.15 -6.24
N TRP A 221 -26.50 -6.92 -5.00
CA TRP A 221 -27.10 -7.57 -3.84
C TRP A 221 -28.54 -7.16 -3.60
N ASN A 222 -28.87 -5.86 -3.72
CA ASN A 222 -30.24 -5.38 -3.59
C ASN A 222 -31.18 -6.01 -4.62
N PHE A 223 -30.70 -6.20 -5.85
CA PHE A 223 -31.53 -6.86 -6.86
C PHE A 223 -31.86 -8.29 -6.46
N ALA A 224 -30.87 -9.07 -6.03
CA ALA A 224 -31.09 -10.45 -5.61
C ALA A 224 -32.04 -10.53 -4.40
N MET A 225 -31.86 -9.69 -3.39
CA MET A 225 -32.71 -9.62 -2.20
C MET A 225 -34.14 -9.19 -2.57
N ASN A 226 -34.34 -8.21 -3.43
CA ASN A 226 -35.66 -7.80 -3.92
C ASN A 226 -36.37 -8.87 -4.77
N LYS A 227 -35.62 -9.84 -5.28
CA LYS A 227 -36.14 -11.02 -6.01
C LYS A 227 -36.36 -12.23 -5.09
N GLY A 228 -36.28 -12.04 -3.77
CA GLY A 228 -36.62 -13.03 -2.77
C GLY A 228 -35.42 -13.77 -2.16
N LEU A 229 -34.17 -13.31 -2.39
CA LEU A 229 -33.03 -13.86 -1.66
C LEU A 229 -33.04 -13.40 -0.21
N GLU A 230 -33.28 -14.31 0.70
CA GLU A 230 -33.09 -14.07 2.12
C GLU A 230 -31.59 -14.14 2.48
N VAL A 231 -30.97 -12.98 2.72
CA VAL A 231 -29.57 -12.90 3.13
C VAL A 231 -29.50 -12.70 4.63
N LYS A 232 -28.89 -13.63 5.34
CA LYS A 232 -28.51 -13.48 6.74
C LYS A 232 -27.07 -13.03 6.85
N CYS A 233 -26.82 -12.12 7.79
CA CYS A 233 -25.43 -11.76 8.12
C CYS A 233 -24.65 -13.02 8.54
N LEU A 234 -23.55 -13.32 7.86
CA LEU A 234 -22.74 -14.53 8.17
C LEU A 234 -22.26 -14.58 9.62
N TYR A 235 -22.13 -13.42 10.24
CA TYR A 235 -21.55 -13.31 11.56
C TYR A 235 -22.58 -13.40 12.68
N THR A 236 -23.79 -12.86 12.48
CA THR A 236 -24.82 -12.72 13.51
C THR A 236 -26.06 -13.58 13.30
N ASP A 237 -26.23 -14.17 12.10
CA ASP A 237 -27.47 -14.82 11.64
C ASP A 237 -28.72 -13.89 11.52
N VAL A 238 -28.55 -12.59 11.72
CA VAL A 238 -29.65 -11.63 11.58
C VAL A 238 -30.02 -11.50 10.11
N LEU A 239 -31.32 -11.54 9.79
CA LEU A 239 -31.83 -11.29 8.46
C LEU A 239 -31.58 -9.83 8.07
N LEU A 240 -31.01 -9.62 6.90
CA LEU A 240 -30.69 -8.30 6.38
C LEU A 240 -31.76 -7.82 5.40
N GLU A 241 -32.09 -6.53 5.46
CA GLU A 241 -33.04 -5.89 4.55
C GLU A 241 -32.31 -5.22 3.38
N PRO A 242 -32.90 -5.21 2.16
CA PRO A 242 -32.35 -4.51 1.01
C PRO A 242 -32.05 -3.03 1.33
N GLY A 243 -30.80 -2.62 1.08
CA GLY A 243 -30.34 -1.25 1.36
C GLY A 243 -29.94 -0.97 2.81
N HIS A 244 -30.28 -1.81 3.78
CA HIS A 244 -30.02 -1.63 5.21
C HIS A 244 -28.92 -2.59 5.72
N TYR A 245 -27.75 -2.57 5.08
CA TYR A 245 -26.59 -3.37 5.43
C TYR A 245 -25.28 -2.67 5.04
N ALA A 246 -24.17 -3.09 5.62
CA ALA A 246 -22.84 -2.77 5.13
C ALA A 246 -22.38 -3.82 4.08
N LEU A 247 -21.64 -3.41 3.06
CA LEU A 247 -20.89 -4.38 2.24
C LEU A 247 -19.54 -4.63 2.92
N ASP A 248 -19.35 -5.84 3.38
CA ASP A 248 -18.11 -6.29 4.01
C ASP A 248 -17.19 -6.93 2.96
N HIS A 249 -15.91 -6.61 3.04
CA HIS A 249 -14.86 -7.37 2.39
C HIS A 249 -14.52 -8.57 3.26
N PHE A 250 -14.91 -9.78 2.84
CA PHE A 250 -14.66 -10.99 3.61
C PHE A 250 -13.17 -11.14 3.95
N MET A 251 -12.29 -11.15 2.94
CA MET A 251 -10.86 -10.85 3.15
C MET A 251 -10.68 -9.34 3.23
N PRO A 252 -10.01 -8.80 4.25
CA PRO A 252 -9.94 -7.36 4.45
C PRO A 252 -9.33 -6.62 3.25
N TRP A 253 -9.90 -5.48 2.92
CA TRP A 253 -9.46 -4.66 1.78
C TRP A 253 -7.97 -4.30 1.87
N SER A 254 -7.46 -4.05 3.07
CA SER A 254 -6.04 -3.77 3.31
C SER A 254 -5.12 -4.91 2.87
N PHE A 255 -5.64 -6.14 2.74
CA PHE A 255 -4.91 -7.27 2.18
C PHE A 255 -5.14 -7.44 0.68
N VAL A 256 -6.41 -7.50 0.22
CA VAL A 256 -6.71 -7.78 -1.20
C VAL A 256 -6.54 -6.57 -2.11
N SER A 257 -6.87 -5.36 -1.63
CA SER A 257 -6.82 -4.07 -2.34
C SER A 257 -7.61 -4.05 -3.66
N HIS A 258 -8.77 -4.73 -3.67
CA HIS A 258 -9.73 -4.72 -4.77
C HIS A 258 -11.16 -4.89 -4.24
N ASP A 259 -12.14 -4.53 -5.07
CA ASP A 259 -13.57 -4.57 -4.75
C ASP A 259 -14.31 -5.63 -5.59
N LEU A 260 -13.65 -6.76 -5.89
CA LEU A 260 -14.23 -7.86 -6.65
C LEU A 260 -15.38 -8.49 -5.88
N LEU A 261 -16.47 -8.76 -6.60
CA LEU A 261 -17.74 -9.15 -6.02
C LEU A 261 -17.66 -10.44 -5.18
N TRP A 262 -16.86 -11.43 -5.59
CA TRP A 262 -16.69 -12.69 -4.85
C TRP A 262 -16.19 -12.55 -3.41
N ASN A 263 -15.55 -11.42 -3.10
CA ASN A 263 -15.06 -11.08 -1.75
C ASN A 263 -15.99 -10.13 -0.98
N LEU A 264 -17.11 -9.72 -1.57
CA LEU A 264 -18.00 -8.70 -1.01
C LEU A 264 -19.37 -9.29 -0.68
N MET A 265 -19.82 -9.11 0.55
CA MET A 265 -21.13 -9.60 0.97
C MET A 265 -21.86 -8.62 1.89
N PRO A 266 -23.20 -8.66 1.92
CA PRO A 266 -23.97 -7.96 2.92
C PRO A 266 -23.67 -8.44 4.33
N ALA A 267 -23.48 -7.50 5.26
CA ALA A 267 -23.26 -7.77 6.67
C ALA A 267 -23.90 -6.71 7.56
N ASP A 268 -24.13 -7.04 8.82
CA ASP A 268 -24.52 -6.06 9.83
C ASP A 268 -23.43 -4.99 9.98
N ALA A 269 -23.82 -3.72 9.99
CA ALA A 269 -22.88 -2.61 9.97
C ALA A 269 -22.01 -2.52 11.23
N SER A 270 -22.59 -2.86 12.40
CA SER A 270 -21.85 -2.82 13.67
C SER A 270 -20.80 -3.91 13.75
N VAL A 271 -21.13 -5.09 13.26
CA VAL A 271 -20.24 -6.24 13.23
C VAL A 271 -19.16 -6.08 12.18
N ASN A 272 -19.48 -5.54 11.00
CA ASN A 272 -18.51 -5.18 9.99
C ASN A 272 -17.47 -4.18 10.53
N SER A 273 -17.92 -3.17 11.28
CA SER A 273 -17.01 -2.21 11.93
C SER A 273 -16.12 -2.88 12.98
N SER A 274 -16.67 -3.83 13.77
CA SER A 274 -15.90 -4.60 14.76
C SER A 274 -14.86 -5.55 14.15
N LYS A 275 -15.20 -6.15 13.01
CA LYS A 275 -14.27 -6.98 12.23
C LYS A 275 -13.11 -6.14 11.70
N GLY A 276 -13.39 -5.00 11.09
CA GLY A 276 -12.40 -4.10 10.52
C GLY A 276 -11.43 -4.82 9.57
N ASN A 277 -10.12 -4.71 9.84
CA ASN A 277 -9.08 -5.34 9.03
C ASN A 277 -8.69 -6.76 9.48
N LYS A 278 -9.52 -7.44 10.24
CA LYS A 278 -9.24 -8.79 10.72
C LYS A 278 -9.75 -9.86 9.75
N LEU A 279 -9.16 -11.04 9.84
CA LEU A 279 -9.47 -12.20 8.99
C LEU A 279 -10.61 -13.02 9.60
N PRO A 280 -11.69 -13.28 8.86
CA PRO A 280 -12.76 -14.14 9.37
C PRO A 280 -12.29 -15.60 9.46
N ASP A 281 -12.85 -16.33 10.42
CA ASP A 281 -12.65 -17.77 10.55
C ASP A 281 -13.26 -18.52 9.36
N LEU A 282 -12.41 -19.10 8.50
CA LEU A 282 -12.85 -19.75 7.25
C LEU A 282 -13.77 -20.95 7.53
N ASP A 283 -13.43 -21.77 8.51
CA ASP A 283 -14.21 -22.99 8.82
C ASP A 283 -15.65 -22.66 9.23
N THR A 284 -15.82 -21.50 9.89
CA THR A 284 -17.13 -21.05 10.35
C THR A 284 -17.95 -20.37 9.26
N TYR A 285 -17.31 -19.54 8.43
CA TYR A 285 -18.05 -18.58 7.61
C TYR A 285 -18.03 -18.86 6.10
N LEU A 286 -17.03 -19.62 5.58
CA LEU A 286 -16.83 -19.76 4.15
C LEU A 286 -17.98 -20.47 3.42
N ARG A 287 -18.58 -21.51 4.05
CA ARG A 287 -19.74 -22.22 3.46
C ARG A 287 -20.94 -21.29 3.26
N GLY A 288 -21.23 -20.46 4.25
CA GLY A 288 -22.32 -19.48 4.15
C GLY A 288 -22.03 -18.41 3.10
N LEU A 289 -20.78 -17.94 3.03
CA LEU A 289 -20.35 -17.02 1.98
C LEU A 289 -20.62 -17.62 0.58
N ALA A 290 -20.10 -18.82 0.32
CA ALA A 290 -20.26 -19.51 -0.96
C ALA A 290 -21.73 -19.70 -1.36
N LYS A 291 -22.58 -20.16 -0.42
CA LYS A 291 -24.03 -20.33 -0.64
C LYS A 291 -24.74 -19.02 -0.99
N ASN A 292 -24.43 -17.92 -0.28
CA ASN A 292 -25.02 -16.62 -0.58
C ASN A 292 -24.65 -16.13 -1.96
N HIS A 293 -23.39 -16.30 -2.36
CA HIS A 293 -22.93 -15.94 -3.71
C HIS A 293 -23.60 -16.80 -4.79
N GLN A 294 -23.65 -18.13 -4.63
CA GLN A 294 -24.32 -19.00 -5.60
C GLN A 294 -25.80 -18.65 -5.77
N SER A 295 -26.50 -18.39 -4.65
CA SER A 295 -27.92 -18.03 -4.67
C SER A 295 -28.15 -16.70 -5.39
N ALA A 296 -27.28 -15.71 -5.15
CA ALA A 296 -27.35 -14.43 -5.84
C ALA A 296 -27.08 -14.56 -7.35
N ILE A 297 -26.07 -15.35 -7.74
CA ILE A 297 -25.76 -15.66 -9.14
C ILE A 297 -26.99 -16.30 -9.82
N ASN A 298 -27.58 -17.34 -9.20
CA ASN A 298 -28.76 -18.04 -9.73
C ASN A 298 -29.93 -17.08 -9.99
N ILE A 299 -30.22 -16.16 -9.08
CA ILE A 299 -31.29 -15.16 -9.24
C ILE A 299 -31.01 -14.22 -10.41
N HIS A 300 -29.76 -13.76 -10.57
CA HIS A 300 -29.42 -12.90 -11.70
C HIS A 300 -29.55 -13.63 -13.03
N LEU A 301 -29.05 -14.87 -13.13
CA LEU A 301 -29.14 -15.68 -14.34
C LEU A 301 -30.60 -16.04 -14.69
N ALA A 302 -31.40 -16.43 -13.69
CA ALA A 302 -32.81 -16.75 -13.87
C ALA A 302 -33.65 -15.53 -14.36
N ALA A 303 -33.22 -14.32 -13.97
CA ALA A 303 -33.82 -13.07 -14.44
C ALA A 303 -33.31 -12.62 -15.81
N GLY A 304 -32.50 -13.43 -16.52
CA GLY A 304 -31.88 -13.09 -17.79
C GLY A 304 -30.88 -11.93 -17.70
N ARG A 305 -30.34 -11.65 -16.52
CA ARG A 305 -29.38 -10.57 -16.30
C ARG A 305 -27.96 -11.12 -16.19
N SER A 306 -27.04 -10.53 -16.95
CA SER A 306 -25.62 -10.80 -16.86
C SER A 306 -24.88 -9.49 -16.59
N PRO A 307 -24.96 -8.94 -15.36
CA PRO A 307 -24.21 -7.74 -15.04
C PRO A 307 -22.71 -8.00 -15.17
N LYS A 308 -21.95 -6.99 -15.61
CA LYS A 308 -20.50 -7.10 -15.80
C LYS A 308 -19.77 -7.60 -14.54
N LEU A 309 -20.32 -7.31 -13.37
CA LEU A 309 -19.77 -7.78 -12.08
C LEU A 309 -19.72 -9.32 -11.94
N LEU A 310 -20.52 -10.06 -12.72
CA LEU A 310 -20.41 -11.54 -12.73
C LEU A 310 -19.07 -12.03 -13.27
N GLU A 311 -18.36 -11.22 -14.07
CA GLU A 311 -17.00 -11.53 -14.53
C GLU A 311 -16.00 -11.63 -13.37
N ASP A 312 -16.27 -10.97 -12.25
CA ASP A 312 -15.42 -11.02 -11.05
C ASP A 312 -15.27 -12.46 -10.52
N TYR A 313 -16.26 -13.32 -10.73
CA TYR A 313 -16.21 -14.72 -10.30
C TYR A 313 -15.25 -15.59 -11.12
N LEU A 314 -14.82 -15.15 -12.30
CA LEU A 314 -13.77 -15.84 -13.07
C LEU A 314 -12.46 -15.96 -12.28
N ALA A 315 -12.23 -15.07 -11.32
CA ALA A 315 -11.10 -15.17 -10.38
C ALA A 315 -11.13 -16.43 -9.50
N LEU A 316 -12.29 -17.08 -9.35
CA LEU A 316 -12.44 -18.37 -8.66
C LEU A 316 -12.12 -19.57 -9.56
N GLY A 317 -11.72 -19.33 -10.83
CA GLY A 317 -11.39 -20.38 -11.79
C GLY A 317 -12.60 -21.01 -12.52
N HIS A 318 -13.81 -20.49 -12.28
CA HIS A 318 -15.06 -21.02 -12.85
C HIS A 318 -15.94 -19.91 -13.41
N SER A 319 -16.75 -20.22 -14.41
CA SER A 319 -17.76 -19.28 -14.90
C SER A 319 -18.90 -19.10 -13.88
N PRO A 320 -19.62 -17.97 -13.90
CA PRO A 320 -20.81 -17.80 -13.06
C PRO A 320 -21.85 -18.91 -13.28
N GLN A 321 -21.98 -19.41 -14.52
CA GLN A 321 -22.89 -20.51 -14.88
C GLN A 321 -22.44 -21.82 -14.24
N ASP A 322 -21.13 -22.11 -14.23
CA ASP A 322 -20.61 -23.32 -13.58
C ASP A 322 -20.85 -23.24 -12.05
N ILE A 323 -20.55 -22.09 -11.42
CA ILE A 323 -20.77 -21.89 -9.99
C ILE A 323 -22.25 -22.05 -9.63
N ALA A 324 -23.16 -21.56 -10.48
CA ALA A 324 -24.59 -21.67 -10.29
C ALA A 324 -25.08 -23.14 -10.22
N MET A 325 -24.41 -24.05 -10.93
CA MET A 325 -24.76 -25.46 -11.05
C MET A 325 -24.01 -26.39 -10.09
N MET A 326 -23.03 -25.91 -9.35
CA MET A 326 -22.25 -26.70 -8.41
C MET A 326 -23.12 -27.23 -7.27
N ASP A 327 -22.89 -28.49 -6.88
CA ASP A 327 -23.37 -29.00 -5.62
C ASP A 327 -22.62 -28.37 -4.43
N GLU A 328 -23.06 -28.63 -3.21
CA GLU A 328 -22.50 -27.99 -2.02
C GLU A 328 -21.01 -28.28 -1.80
N SER A 329 -20.55 -29.50 -2.14
CA SER A 329 -19.15 -29.89 -1.94
C SER A 329 -18.25 -29.18 -2.95
N HIS A 330 -18.56 -29.24 -4.23
CA HIS A 330 -17.80 -28.57 -5.29
C HIS A 330 -17.80 -27.04 -5.12
N LEU A 331 -18.94 -26.47 -4.70
CA LEU A 331 -19.04 -25.06 -4.39
C LEU A 331 -18.10 -24.65 -3.25
N PHE A 332 -18.11 -25.41 -2.16
CA PHE A 332 -17.20 -25.16 -1.03
C PHE A 332 -15.74 -25.25 -1.48
N ASP A 333 -15.37 -26.28 -2.22
CA ASP A 333 -14.00 -26.50 -2.70
C ASP A 333 -13.55 -25.36 -3.60
N CYS A 334 -14.41 -24.88 -4.51
CA CYS A 334 -14.16 -23.73 -5.37
C CYS A 334 -13.75 -22.48 -4.54
N PHE A 335 -14.54 -22.13 -3.54
CA PHE A 335 -14.23 -21.00 -2.66
C PHE A 335 -13.02 -21.29 -1.76
N TYR A 336 -12.91 -22.48 -1.20
CA TYR A 336 -11.83 -22.85 -0.30
C TYR A 336 -10.45 -22.76 -0.98
N HIS A 337 -10.33 -23.28 -2.20
CA HIS A 337 -9.08 -23.20 -2.96
C HIS A 337 -8.63 -21.78 -3.29
N THR A 338 -9.56 -20.84 -3.36
CA THR A 338 -9.23 -19.41 -3.55
C THR A 338 -8.92 -18.73 -2.21
N PHE A 339 -9.76 -18.92 -1.20
CA PHE A 339 -9.65 -18.17 0.06
C PHE A 339 -8.55 -18.68 0.99
N MET A 340 -8.35 -19.99 1.07
CA MET A 340 -7.39 -20.58 2.01
C MET A 340 -5.95 -20.10 1.78
N PRO A 341 -5.39 -20.11 0.54
CA PRO A 341 -4.04 -19.63 0.32
C PRO A 341 -3.85 -18.15 0.67
N ILE A 342 -4.78 -17.29 0.28
CA ILE A 342 -4.70 -15.85 0.54
C ILE A 342 -4.91 -15.54 2.02
N HIS A 343 -5.75 -16.31 2.72
CA HIS A 343 -5.94 -16.20 4.16
C HIS A 343 -4.67 -16.56 4.91
N GLN A 344 -4.01 -17.68 4.54
CA GLN A 344 -2.74 -18.08 5.15
C GLN A 344 -1.63 -17.06 4.93
N ILE A 345 -1.56 -16.46 3.73
CA ILE A 345 -0.60 -15.39 3.43
C ILE A 345 -0.87 -14.18 4.34
N ALA A 346 -2.13 -13.77 4.48
CA ALA A 346 -2.51 -12.66 5.33
C ALA A 346 -2.17 -12.92 6.81
N LEU A 347 -2.39 -14.14 7.31
CA LEU A 347 -1.94 -14.55 8.66
C LEU A 347 -0.44 -14.41 8.83
N ASN A 348 0.34 -14.87 7.86
CA ASN A 348 1.81 -14.77 7.87
C ASN A 348 2.30 -13.30 7.84
N MET A 349 1.51 -12.39 7.28
CA MET A 349 1.75 -10.94 7.31
C MET A 349 1.31 -10.29 8.64
N GLY A 350 0.77 -11.08 9.58
CA GLY A 350 0.36 -10.60 10.90
C GLY A 350 -1.05 -10.01 10.96
N PHE A 351 -1.92 -10.27 9.96
CA PHE A 351 -3.34 -9.99 10.11
C PHE A 351 -3.94 -10.89 11.18
N GLU A 352 -4.78 -10.33 12.05
CA GLU A 352 -5.36 -11.05 13.18
C GLU A 352 -6.57 -11.88 12.75
N SER A 353 -6.69 -13.11 13.24
CA SER A 353 -7.90 -13.91 13.08
C SER A 353 -9.05 -13.31 13.88
N TRP A 354 -10.26 -13.44 13.34
CA TRP A 354 -11.47 -12.91 13.98
C TRP A 354 -12.63 -13.89 13.86
N LYS A 355 -13.35 -14.03 14.96
CA LYS A 355 -14.60 -14.76 15.06
C LYS A 355 -15.57 -13.95 15.91
N TYR A 356 -16.80 -13.78 15.42
CA TYR A 356 -17.84 -13.09 16.18
C TYR A 356 -18.17 -13.90 17.43
N LYS A 357 -18.12 -13.26 18.58
CA LYS A 357 -18.59 -13.85 19.85
C LYS A 357 -20.00 -13.32 20.08
N ARG A 358 -20.98 -14.19 20.02
CA ARG A 358 -22.32 -13.86 20.54
C ARG A 358 -22.16 -13.58 22.04
N LEU A 359 -22.55 -12.38 22.47
CA LEU A 359 -22.63 -12.02 23.90
C LEU A 359 -23.77 -12.77 24.54
#